data_c784ef57d10e9aef40d1de0d24af1554
#
_entry.id   c784ef57d10e9aef40d1de0d24af1554
#
_cell.length_a   1.000
_cell.length_b   1.000
_cell.length_c   1.000
_cell.angle_alpha   90.00
_cell.angle_beta   90.00
_cell.angle_gamma   90.00
#
_symmetry.space_group_name_H-M   'P 1'
#
loop_
_entity.id
_entity.type
_entity.pdbx_description
1 polymer ?
#
loop_
_entity_poly.entity_id
_entity_poly.type
_entity_poly.pdbx_seq_one_letter_code
_entity_poly.pdbx_strand_id
1 'polypeptide(L)'
;MKQNARRLEGEFDYIIVGAGTAGCVLANRLTEDPDVTVLLLEAGGKDDYHWIHVPVGYLYCIGNPRTDWLYKTQAEPGLNGRALSYPRGRVLGGCSSINGMIYMRGQREDYDDWAHVTGDPNWSWDSVLPVFRRSEDYHGGSNTWHGAGGEWRVEKQRLKWKILETFSQAAQQTGIPATDDFNRGDNTGVGYFDVNQKSGIRWNASKAFLRAAMKRPNLTTITGAHTQRLVFEGKRCVGVEYRGADVDYVAKARCEVILSAGAVNTARLLLLSGVGPAGDLWRHGIPIVSDVPGVGSNYMVCSRCCWIAQRMR
;
A
#
# COMPACT_ATOMS: atom_id res chain seq x y z
N MET A 1 -28.58 -22.69 0.02
CA MET A 1 -27.78 -21.95 -0.98
C MET A 1 -27.02 -22.98 -1.82
N LYS A 2 -27.20 -23.02 -3.15
CA LYS A 2 -26.43 -23.91 -4.02
C LYS A 2 -24.96 -23.46 -3.94
N GLN A 3 -24.07 -24.33 -3.43
CA GLN A 3 -22.63 -24.13 -3.59
C GLN A 3 -22.35 -24.17 -5.10
N ASN A 4 -22.08 -23.01 -5.70
CA ASN A 4 -21.55 -22.99 -7.06
C ASN A 4 -20.23 -23.76 -7.04
N ALA A 5 -20.07 -24.69 -7.96
CA ALA A 5 -18.84 -25.46 -8.11
C ALA A 5 -17.69 -24.46 -8.35
N ARG A 6 -16.71 -24.46 -7.43
CA ARG A 6 -15.50 -23.62 -7.54
C ARG A 6 -14.57 -24.24 -8.56
N ARG A 7 -13.96 -23.41 -9.39
CA ARG A 7 -12.97 -23.83 -10.37
C ARG A 7 -11.58 -23.73 -9.76
N LEU A 8 -10.76 -24.78 -9.92
CA LEU A 8 -9.35 -24.71 -9.54
C LEU A 8 -8.61 -23.82 -10.55
N GLU A 9 -7.95 -22.77 -10.06
CA GLU A 9 -7.08 -21.90 -10.86
C GLU A 9 -5.74 -22.57 -11.14
N GLY A 10 -5.16 -23.17 -10.10
CA GLY A 10 -3.86 -23.80 -10.16
C GLY A 10 -3.16 -23.85 -8.80
N GLU A 11 -1.90 -24.24 -8.84
CA GLU A 11 -1.02 -24.31 -7.69
C GLU A 11 0.25 -23.50 -7.97
N PHE A 12 0.63 -22.62 -7.04
CA PHE A 12 1.75 -21.68 -7.15
C PHE A 12 2.62 -21.79 -5.89
N ASP A 13 3.88 -21.37 -5.96
CA ASP A 13 4.71 -21.29 -4.76
C ASP A 13 4.20 -20.21 -3.82
N TYR A 14 3.93 -19.03 -4.36
CA TYR A 14 3.38 -17.91 -3.60
C TYR A 14 2.11 -17.36 -4.23
N ILE A 15 1.15 -17.00 -3.37
CA ILE A 15 -0.04 -16.25 -3.78
C ILE A 15 0.02 -14.90 -3.08
N ILE A 16 0.02 -13.82 -3.84
CA ILE A 16 0.00 -12.44 -3.33
C ILE A 16 -1.42 -11.87 -3.52
N VAL A 17 -2.06 -11.49 -2.42
CA VAL A 17 -3.40 -10.90 -2.42
C VAL A 17 -3.30 -9.38 -2.35
N GLY A 18 -3.62 -8.72 -3.44
CA GLY A 18 -3.58 -7.27 -3.62
C GLY A 18 -2.32 -6.78 -4.35
N ALA A 19 -2.50 -6.19 -5.54
CA ALA A 19 -1.45 -5.57 -6.33
C ALA A 19 -1.27 -4.08 -5.99
N GLY A 20 -1.32 -3.74 -4.70
CA GLY A 20 -0.92 -2.43 -4.17
C GLY A 20 0.60 -2.25 -4.19
N THR A 21 1.11 -1.24 -3.50
CA THR A 21 2.55 -0.94 -3.48
C THR A 21 3.37 -2.14 -3.03
N ALA A 22 3.01 -2.77 -1.90
CA ALA A 22 3.72 -3.93 -1.38
C ALA A 22 3.63 -5.14 -2.32
N GLY A 23 2.43 -5.46 -2.83
CA GLY A 23 2.24 -6.60 -3.74
C GLY A 23 2.99 -6.46 -5.05
N CYS A 24 3.09 -5.23 -5.59
CA CYS A 24 3.90 -4.97 -6.78
C CYS A 24 5.40 -5.23 -6.56
N VAL A 25 5.92 -4.82 -5.39
CA VAL A 25 7.32 -5.06 -5.00
C VAL A 25 7.56 -6.55 -4.80
N LEU A 26 6.70 -7.22 -4.04
CA LEU A 26 6.83 -8.65 -3.75
C LEU A 26 6.76 -9.49 -5.02
N ALA A 27 5.80 -9.21 -5.91
CA ALA A 27 5.71 -9.89 -7.20
C ALA A 27 6.98 -9.71 -8.04
N ASN A 28 7.57 -8.50 -8.02
CA ASN A 28 8.83 -8.26 -8.71
C ASN A 28 9.98 -9.08 -8.11
N ARG A 29 10.15 -9.04 -6.79
CA ARG A 29 11.31 -9.67 -6.11
C ARG A 29 11.22 -11.19 -6.09
N LEU A 30 10.05 -11.76 -5.80
CA LEU A 30 9.89 -13.22 -5.76
C LEU A 30 10.08 -13.88 -7.12
N THR A 31 9.70 -13.20 -8.20
CA THR A 31 9.86 -13.75 -9.55
C THR A 31 11.21 -13.44 -10.21
N GLU A 32 12.17 -12.85 -9.48
CA GLU A 32 13.57 -12.78 -9.91
C GLU A 32 14.18 -14.17 -10.02
N ASP A 33 13.76 -15.10 -9.15
CA ASP A 33 14.06 -16.52 -9.27
C ASP A 33 13.09 -17.16 -10.28
N PRO A 34 13.56 -17.68 -11.41
CA PRO A 34 12.71 -18.27 -12.45
C PRO A 34 12.02 -19.57 -12.01
N ASP A 35 12.52 -20.25 -11.00
CA ASP A 35 11.97 -21.51 -10.48
C ASP A 35 10.81 -21.26 -9.50
N VAL A 36 10.61 -20.01 -9.05
CA VAL A 36 9.54 -19.59 -8.15
C VAL A 36 8.33 -19.11 -8.96
N THR A 37 7.20 -19.79 -8.81
CA THR A 37 5.93 -19.40 -9.45
C THR A 37 5.07 -18.54 -8.53
N VAL A 38 4.56 -17.43 -9.04
CA VAL A 38 3.78 -16.44 -8.25
C VAL A 38 2.44 -16.14 -8.92
N LEU A 39 1.37 -16.20 -8.14
CA LEU A 39 0.05 -15.69 -8.50
C LEU A 39 -0.18 -14.36 -7.79
N LEU A 40 -0.43 -13.29 -8.55
CA LEU A 40 -0.81 -11.98 -8.02
C LEU A 40 -2.28 -11.71 -8.34
N LEU A 41 -3.10 -11.52 -7.30
CA LEU A 41 -4.53 -11.25 -7.40
C LEU A 41 -4.82 -9.79 -7.08
N GLU A 42 -5.53 -9.09 -7.97
CA GLU A 42 -5.99 -7.71 -7.76
C GLU A 42 -7.51 -7.62 -7.96
N ALA A 43 -8.20 -7.06 -6.96
CA ALA A 43 -9.65 -6.89 -7.02
C ALA A 43 -10.11 -5.85 -8.04
N GLY A 44 -9.28 -4.85 -8.30
CA GLY A 44 -9.52 -3.81 -9.30
C GLY A 44 -9.07 -4.18 -10.69
N GLY A 45 -9.16 -3.22 -11.60
CA GLY A 45 -8.71 -3.35 -12.98
C GLY A 45 -7.25 -2.97 -13.21
N LYS A 46 -6.87 -2.89 -14.48
CA LYS A 46 -5.55 -2.39 -14.93
C LYS A 46 -5.43 -0.89 -14.65
N ASP A 47 -4.19 -0.43 -14.49
CA ASP A 47 -3.87 1.00 -14.33
C ASP A 47 -3.78 1.73 -15.71
N ASP A 48 -4.78 1.48 -16.57
CA ASP A 48 -4.88 2.03 -17.93
C ASP A 48 -5.79 3.28 -18.03
N TYR A 49 -6.42 3.70 -16.93
CA TYR A 49 -7.20 4.92 -16.88
C TYR A 49 -6.28 6.14 -16.95
N HIS A 50 -6.39 6.97 -18.00
CA HIS A 50 -5.45 8.05 -18.29
C HIS A 50 -5.22 9.01 -17.12
N TRP A 51 -6.26 9.29 -16.31
CA TRP A 51 -6.16 10.18 -15.14
C TRP A 51 -5.24 9.65 -14.04
N ILE A 52 -5.00 8.33 -13.97
CA ILE A 52 -3.98 7.77 -13.08
C ILE A 52 -2.60 8.35 -13.40
N HIS A 53 -2.32 8.59 -14.67
CA HIS A 53 -0.98 8.98 -15.12
C HIS A 53 -0.74 10.49 -15.05
N VAL A 54 -1.79 11.28 -15.14
CA VAL A 54 -1.72 12.74 -15.01
C VAL A 54 -1.63 13.10 -13.52
N PRO A 55 -0.64 13.90 -13.07
CA PRO A 55 -0.46 14.21 -11.65
C PRO A 55 -1.71 14.72 -10.94
N VAL A 56 -2.39 15.73 -11.50
CA VAL A 56 -3.65 16.28 -10.96
C VAL A 56 -4.83 15.31 -11.09
N GLY A 57 -4.68 14.28 -11.88
CA GLY A 57 -5.73 13.29 -12.18
C GLY A 57 -6.21 12.46 -10.98
N TYR A 58 -5.48 12.50 -9.83
CA TYR A 58 -5.96 11.87 -8.61
C TYR A 58 -7.34 12.40 -8.19
N LEU A 59 -7.68 13.65 -8.53
CA LEU A 59 -9.01 14.23 -8.28
C LEU A 59 -10.14 13.53 -9.05
N TYR A 60 -9.83 12.85 -10.15
CA TYR A 60 -10.77 12.05 -10.95
C TYR A 60 -10.69 10.56 -10.63
N CYS A 61 -9.70 10.15 -9.88
CA CYS A 61 -9.52 8.76 -9.44
C CYS A 61 -10.15 8.51 -8.07
N ILE A 62 -10.07 9.48 -7.15
CA ILE A 62 -10.72 9.44 -5.84
C ILE A 62 -12.23 9.62 -6.03
N GLY A 63 -13.02 8.76 -5.39
CA GLY A 63 -14.47 8.73 -5.54
C GLY A 63 -14.96 8.08 -6.84
N ASN A 64 -14.07 7.55 -7.68
CA ASN A 64 -14.42 6.86 -8.91
C ASN A 64 -14.44 5.34 -8.69
N PRO A 65 -15.58 4.64 -8.91
CA PRO A 65 -15.70 3.21 -8.68
C PRO A 65 -14.77 2.35 -9.55
N ARG A 66 -14.22 2.91 -10.63
CA ARG A 66 -13.21 2.24 -11.46
C ARG A 66 -11.87 2.07 -10.73
N THR A 67 -11.53 3.00 -9.83
CA THR A 67 -10.18 3.09 -9.22
C THR A 67 -10.19 3.17 -7.70
N ASP A 68 -11.35 3.35 -7.07
CA ASP A 68 -11.51 3.55 -5.63
C ASP A 68 -12.49 2.54 -5.04
N TRP A 69 -12.22 2.03 -3.85
CA TRP A 69 -13.11 1.17 -3.07
C TRP A 69 -14.33 1.90 -2.53
N LEU A 70 -14.34 3.23 -2.53
CA LEU A 70 -15.42 4.10 -2.04
C LEU A 70 -15.77 3.89 -0.57
N TYR A 71 -14.78 3.57 0.27
CA TYR A 71 -15.03 3.39 1.70
C TYR A 71 -15.46 4.68 2.38
N LYS A 72 -16.29 4.53 3.41
CA LYS A 72 -16.68 5.59 4.32
C LYS A 72 -16.51 5.12 5.76
N THR A 73 -16.11 6.02 6.65
CA THR A 73 -16.12 5.75 8.08
C THR A 73 -17.55 5.66 8.60
N GLN A 74 -17.72 5.12 9.79
CA GLN A 74 -18.94 5.35 10.57
C GLN A 74 -19.08 6.84 10.89
N ALA A 75 -20.30 7.25 11.25
CA ALA A 75 -20.54 8.60 11.75
C ALA A 75 -19.85 8.78 13.09
N GLU A 76 -19.01 9.82 13.21
CA GLU A 76 -18.22 10.08 14.42
C GLU A 76 -18.79 11.26 15.22
N PRO A 77 -19.14 11.06 16.51
CA PRO A 77 -19.63 12.15 17.34
C PRO A 77 -18.67 13.35 17.42
N GLY A 78 -17.36 13.09 17.50
CA GLY A 78 -16.32 14.13 17.53
C GLY A 78 -16.19 14.92 16.23
N LEU A 79 -16.85 14.49 15.16
CA LEU A 79 -16.92 15.17 13.86
C LEU A 79 -18.33 15.68 13.55
N ASN A 80 -19.11 16.02 14.57
CA ASN A 80 -20.51 16.45 14.44
C ASN A 80 -21.39 15.42 13.70
N GLY A 81 -21.20 14.13 13.96
CA GLY A 81 -21.96 13.05 13.35
C GLY A 81 -21.63 12.78 11.87
N ARG A 82 -20.54 13.33 11.35
CA ARG A 82 -20.15 13.12 9.95
C ARG A 82 -19.44 11.80 9.74
N ALA A 83 -19.78 11.12 8.63
CA ALA A 83 -19.01 10.04 8.05
C ALA A 83 -18.06 10.62 6.98
N LEU A 84 -16.80 10.23 7.04
CA LEU A 84 -15.76 10.70 6.11
C LEU A 84 -15.54 9.70 4.98
N SER A 85 -15.32 10.19 3.77
CA SER A 85 -14.79 9.37 2.68
C SER A 85 -13.39 8.89 3.03
N TYR A 86 -13.13 7.62 2.78
CA TYR A 86 -11.86 6.96 3.06
C TYR A 86 -11.29 6.30 1.79
N PRO A 87 -10.74 7.09 0.85
CA PRO A 87 -10.31 6.60 -0.46
C PRO A 87 -9.21 5.53 -0.33
N ARG A 88 -9.39 4.43 -1.06
CA ARG A 88 -8.39 3.36 -1.19
C ARG A 88 -8.38 2.86 -2.63
N GLY A 89 -7.18 2.74 -3.20
CA GLY A 89 -7.03 2.30 -4.57
C GLY A 89 -7.53 0.87 -4.80
N ARG A 90 -8.37 0.70 -5.84
CA ARG A 90 -8.88 -0.57 -6.35
C ARG A 90 -8.44 -0.71 -7.80
N VAL A 91 -7.17 -0.92 -7.99
CA VAL A 91 -6.50 -0.91 -9.31
C VAL A 91 -5.06 -1.40 -9.15
N LEU A 92 -4.43 -1.89 -10.22
CA LEU A 92 -2.99 -2.17 -10.20
C LEU A 92 -2.19 -0.96 -9.69
N GLY A 93 -1.28 -1.19 -8.75
CA GLY A 93 -0.56 -0.15 -8.03
C GLY A 93 -1.27 0.36 -6.76
N GLY A 94 -2.54 -0.03 -6.54
CA GLY A 94 -3.30 0.33 -5.35
C GLY A 94 -3.35 1.84 -5.10
N CYS A 95 -3.11 2.25 -3.85
CA CYS A 95 -3.13 3.68 -3.48
C CYS A 95 -2.05 4.51 -4.18
N SER A 96 -0.92 3.93 -4.62
CA SER A 96 0.08 4.67 -5.40
C SER A 96 -0.44 5.15 -6.76
N SER A 97 -1.54 4.56 -7.24
CA SER A 97 -2.22 4.98 -8.47
C SER A 97 -3.19 6.13 -8.29
N ILE A 98 -3.63 6.43 -7.05
CA ILE A 98 -4.67 7.45 -6.78
C ILE A 98 -4.26 8.48 -5.72
N ASN A 99 -3.10 8.36 -5.07
CA ASN A 99 -2.63 9.30 -4.05
C ASN A 99 -2.08 10.61 -4.64
N GLY A 100 -1.72 11.58 -3.78
CA GLY A 100 -1.09 12.85 -4.16
C GLY A 100 0.40 12.74 -4.52
N MET A 101 0.97 11.54 -4.63
CA MET A 101 2.36 11.25 -5.04
C MET A 101 3.45 11.76 -4.09
N ILE A 102 3.14 12.32 -2.97
CA ILE A 102 4.15 12.78 -2.01
C ILE A 102 5.06 11.60 -1.64
N TYR A 103 6.37 11.80 -1.85
CA TYR A 103 7.38 10.87 -1.41
C TYR A 103 7.98 11.33 -0.09
N MET A 104 7.69 10.60 0.95
CA MET A 104 8.12 10.91 2.30
C MET A 104 8.35 9.62 3.09
N ARG A 105 9.54 9.50 3.68
CA ARG A 105 9.87 8.42 4.61
C ARG A 105 9.47 8.82 6.02
N GLY A 106 9.34 7.84 6.91
CA GLY A 106 9.30 8.09 8.34
C GLY A 106 10.60 8.71 8.85
N GLN A 107 10.57 9.24 10.05
CA GLN A 107 11.77 9.68 10.78
C GLN A 107 12.56 8.47 11.27
N ARG A 108 13.83 8.68 11.65
CA ARG A 108 14.68 7.64 12.23
C ARG A 108 13.97 6.95 13.41
N GLU A 109 13.41 7.76 14.29
CA GLU A 109 12.74 7.30 15.52
C GLU A 109 11.55 6.38 15.23
N ASP A 110 10.81 6.60 14.13
CA ASP A 110 9.67 5.76 13.77
C ASP A 110 10.10 4.31 13.52
N TYR A 111 11.25 4.11 12.87
CA TYR A 111 11.80 2.77 12.57
C TYR A 111 12.51 2.17 13.78
N ASP A 112 13.25 2.98 14.54
CA ASP A 112 13.93 2.52 15.75
C ASP A 112 12.90 2.09 16.81
N ASP A 113 11.77 2.80 16.92
CA ASP A 113 10.62 2.38 17.73
C ASP A 113 10.03 1.03 17.25
N TRP A 114 9.94 0.81 15.94
CA TRP A 114 9.50 -0.49 15.41
C TRP A 114 10.46 -1.60 15.76
N ALA A 115 11.76 -1.37 15.62
CA ALA A 115 12.78 -2.34 16.02
C ALA A 115 12.68 -2.69 17.51
N HIS A 116 12.44 -1.68 18.36
CA HIS A 116 12.27 -1.87 19.80
C HIS A 116 11.00 -2.67 20.14
N VAL A 117 9.84 -2.27 19.60
CA VAL A 117 8.55 -2.91 19.89
C VAL A 117 8.48 -4.35 19.37
N THR A 118 9.06 -4.62 18.21
CA THR A 118 9.06 -5.96 17.60
C THR A 118 10.18 -6.85 18.13
N GLY A 119 11.22 -6.27 18.76
CA GLY A 119 12.45 -6.97 19.11
C GLY A 119 13.29 -7.38 17.89
N ASP A 120 13.00 -6.87 16.70
CA ASP A 120 13.70 -7.20 15.47
C ASP A 120 14.51 -5.98 14.96
N PRO A 121 15.87 -6.03 15.06
CA PRO A 121 16.72 -4.93 14.65
C PRO A 121 16.70 -4.63 13.14
N ASN A 122 16.16 -5.54 12.31
CA ASN A 122 16.01 -5.31 10.88
C ASN A 122 15.03 -4.16 10.55
N TRP A 123 14.21 -3.76 11.51
CA TRP A 123 13.31 -2.59 11.38
C TRP A 123 13.97 -1.26 11.75
N SER A 124 15.19 -1.26 12.33
CA SER A 124 15.87 -0.02 12.67
C SER A 124 16.16 0.85 11.44
N TRP A 125 16.29 2.16 11.64
CA TRP A 125 16.61 3.10 10.56
C TRP A 125 17.84 2.68 9.76
N ASP A 126 18.92 2.28 10.43
CA ASP A 126 20.16 1.90 9.77
C ASP A 126 20.02 0.62 8.93
N SER A 127 19.07 -0.25 9.27
CA SER A 127 18.73 -1.46 8.50
C SER A 127 17.80 -1.17 7.33
N VAL A 128 16.82 -0.28 7.48
CA VAL A 128 15.85 0.00 6.41
C VAL A 128 16.34 1.04 5.39
N LEU A 129 17.23 1.95 5.76
CA LEU A 129 17.76 2.98 4.86
C LEU A 129 18.44 2.38 3.60
N PRO A 130 19.29 1.35 3.68
CA PRO A 130 19.84 0.68 2.49
C PRO A 130 18.76 0.12 1.55
N VAL A 131 17.64 -0.38 2.11
CA VAL A 131 16.51 -0.92 1.33
C VAL A 131 15.79 0.21 0.58
N PHE A 132 15.55 1.34 1.23
CA PHE A 132 15.01 2.54 0.57
C PHE A 132 15.91 2.99 -0.57
N ARG A 133 17.22 3.14 -0.31
CA ARG A 133 18.20 3.56 -1.32
C ARG A 133 18.30 2.60 -2.50
N ARG A 134 18.20 1.30 -2.26
CA ARG A 134 18.24 0.28 -3.33
C ARG A 134 17.08 0.43 -4.31
N SER A 135 15.89 0.73 -3.82
CA SER A 135 14.68 0.84 -4.67
C SER A 135 14.52 2.21 -5.32
N GLU A 136 15.22 3.23 -4.84
CA GLU A 136 15.03 4.63 -5.23
C GLU A 136 15.83 5.00 -6.48
N ASP A 137 15.22 5.81 -7.34
CA ASP A 137 15.88 6.56 -8.42
C ASP A 137 15.65 8.05 -8.18
N TYR A 138 16.50 8.65 -7.32
CA TYR A 138 16.37 10.05 -6.91
C TYR A 138 16.89 11.01 -7.97
N HIS A 139 16.18 12.10 -8.21
CA HIS A 139 16.53 13.09 -9.24
C HIS A 139 17.89 13.78 -9.01
N GLY A 140 18.30 13.92 -7.73
CA GLY A 140 19.58 14.53 -7.32
C GLY A 140 20.76 13.55 -7.31
N GLY A 141 20.55 12.30 -7.75
CA GLY A 141 21.59 11.26 -7.74
C GLY A 141 21.77 10.60 -6.36
N SER A 142 22.72 9.69 -6.30
CA SER A 142 23.01 8.92 -5.07
C SER A 142 23.80 9.78 -4.07
N ASN A 143 23.44 9.67 -2.78
CA ASN A 143 24.16 10.28 -1.66
C ASN A 143 23.96 9.42 -0.39
N THR A 144 24.27 9.97 0.80
CA THR A 144 24.10 9.26 2.07
C THR A 144 22.67 8.80 2.31
N TRP A 145 21.68 9.59 1.89
CA TRP A 145 20.26 9.37 2.18
C TRP A 145 19.49 8.78 1.00
N HIS A 146 19.94 9.05 -0.22
CA HIS A 146 19.24 8.71 -1.46
C HIS A 146 20.00 7.70 -2.30
N GLY A 147 19.21 6.93 -3.08
CA GLY A 147 19.71 6.03 -4.11
C GLY A 147 19.45 6.56 -5.51
N ALA A 148 20.11 5.99 -6.50
CA ALA A 148 19.90 6.27 -7.91
C ALA A 148 19.86 4.96 -8.70
N GLY A 149 19.08 4.95 -9.79
CA GLY A 149 18.98 3.80 -10.70
C GLY A 149 18.04 2.69 -10.22
N GLY A 150 17.36 2.85 -9.07
CA GLY A 150 16.30 1.94 -8.63
C GLY A 150 15.01 2.14 -9.44
N GLU A 151 14.01 1.33 -9.13
CA GLU A 151 12.74 1.32 -9.88
C GLU A 151 11.81 2.47 -9.51
N TRP A 152 11.93 2.99 -8.26
CA TRP A 152 11.03 3.98 -7.68
C TRP A 152 11.51 5.40 -7.96
N ARG A 153 11.07 5.96 -9.08
CA ARG A 153 11.47 7.32 -9.47
C ARG A 153 10.91 8.39 -8.54
N VAL A 154 11.80 9.29 -8.10
CA VAL A 154 11.50 10.44 -7.24
C VAL A 154 12.02 11.71 -7.91
N GLU A 155 11.15 12.70 -8.10
CA GLU A 155 11.47 13.99 -8.71
C GLU A 155 10.95 15.15 -7.86
N LYS A 156 11.49 16.35 -8.08
CA LYS A 156 10.87 17.57 -7.55
C LYS A 156 9.52 17.79 -8.22
N GLN A 157 8.56 18.25 -7.43
CA GLN A 157 7.28 18.70 -7.99
C GLN A 157 7.51 19.89 -8.93
N ARG A 158 6.68 20.01 -9.98
CA ARG A 158 6.88 21.01 -11.04
C ARG A 158 6.07 22.28 -10.85
N LEU A 159 4.99 22.22 -10.06
CA LEU A 159 4.09 23.33 -9.85
C LEU A 159 4.56 24.15 -8.65
N LYS A 160 4.82 25.43 -8.88
CA LYS A 160 5.14 26.42 -7.84
C LYS A 160 4.09 27.51 -7.84
N TRP A 161 3.57 27.82 -6.67
CA TRP A 161 2.56 28.87 -6.51
C TRP A 161 3.09 29.93 -5.54
N LYS A 162 2.93 31.20 -5.91
CA LYS A 162 3.38 32.32 -5.08
C LYS A 162 2.85 32.26 -3.65
N ILE A 163 1.61 31.80 -3.46
CA ILE A 163 1.00 31.65 -2.13
C ILE A 163 1.75 30.62 -1.27
N LEU A 164 2.25 29.53 -1.84
CA LEU A 164 3.03 28.52 -1.11
C LEU A 164 4.42 29.03 -0.76
N GLU A 165 5.03 29.84 -1.61
CA GLU A 165 6.30 30.51 -1.32
C GLU A 165 6.14 31.54 -0.19
N THR A 166 5.06 32.34 -0.22
CA THR A 166 4.71 33.26 0.87
C THR A 166 4.45 32.51 2.17
N PHE A 167 3.74 31.38 2.14
CA PHE A 167 3.52 30.54 3.30
C PHE A 167 4.84 30.01 3.87
N SER A 168 5.74 29.53 3.01
CA SER A 168 7.06 29.06 3.43
C SER A 168 7.88 30.17 4.10
N GLN A 169 7.86 31.39 3.54
CA GLN A 169 8.50 32.56 4.14
C GLN A 169 7.91 32.90 5.52
N ALA A 170 6.60 32.93 5.64
CA ALA A 170 5.91 33.20 6.90
C ALA A 170 6.24 32.14 7.97
N ALA A 171 6.31 30.86 7.59
CA ALA A 171 6.72 29.78 8.49
C ALA A 171 8.16 29.98 8.99
N GLN A 172 9.08 30.39 8.10
CA GLN A 172 10.47 30.68 8.48
C GLN A 172 10.57 31.88 9.45
N GLN A 173 9.75 32.91 9.25
CA GLN A 173 9.68 34.05 10.16
C GLN A 173 9.20 33.67 11.57
N THR A 174 8.45 32.56 11.72
CA THR A 174 8.03 32.03 13.02
C THR A 174 9.03 31.03 13.63
N GLY A 175 10.21 30.88 13.01
CA GLY A 175 11.28 30.00 13.50
C GLY A 175 11.24 28.57 12.98
N ILE A 176 10.35 28.23 12.01
CA ILE A 176 10.36 26.92 11.36
C ILE A 176 11.47 26.90 10.30
N PRO A 177 12.46 25.99 10.37
CA PRO A 177 13.56 25.97 9.42
C PRO A 177 13.08 25.63 8.00
N ALA A 178 13.74 26.21 6.99
CA ALA A 178 13.55 25.77 5.62
C ALA A 178 14.21 24.39 5.42
N THR A 179 13.55 23.53 4.67
CA THR A 179 14.14 22.27 4.21
C THR A 179 13.87 22.04 2.73
N ASP A 180 14.83 21.51 2.03
CA ASP A 180 14.74 21.08 0.62
C ASP A 180 14.56 19.56 0.47
N ASP A 181 14.65 18.83 1.60
CA ASP A 181 14.56 17.38 1.64
C ASP A 181 14.07 16.89 3.00
N PHE A 182 12.93 16.19 3.00
CA PHE A 182 12.31 15.58 4.17
C PHE A 182 12.72 14.12 4.40
N ASN A 183 13.62 13.55 3.58
CA ASN A 183 13.91 12.11 3.56
C ASN A 183 15.28 11.77 4.18
N ARG A 184 15.83 12.65 5.01
CA ARG A 184 17.14 12.50 5.67
C ARG A 184 17.06 11.92 7.08
N GLY A 185 15.91 11.35 7.47
CA GLY A 185 15.68 10.84 8.84
C GLY A 185 15.17 11.90 9.80
N ASP A 186 15.05 13.16 9.35
CA ASP A 186 14.44 14.28 10.06
C ASP A 186 13.46 15.00 9.13
N ASN A 187 12.20 15.07 9.54
CA ASN A 187 11.12 15.68 8.78
C ASN A 187 10.80 17.11 9.27
N THR A 188 11.68 17.70 10.09
CA THR A 188 11.49 19.04 10.63
C THR A 188 11.73 20.10 9.57
N GLY A 189 10.76 20.98 9.35
CA GLY A 189 10.94 22.12 8.46
C GLY A 189 9.75 22.44 7.58
N VAL A 190 9.92 23.43 6.70
CA VAL A 190 8.98 23.83 5.67
C VAL A 190 9.66 23.83 4.30
N GLY A 191 9.01 23.19 3.32
CA GLY A 191 9.52 23.06 1.97
C GLY A 191 8.56 22.36 1.03
N TYR A 192 8.95 22.21 -0.22
CA TYR A 192 8.21 21.42 -1.20
C TYR A 192 8.61 19.95 -1.12
N PHE A 193 7.61 19.08 -1.12
CA PHE A 193 7.84 17.64 -1.14
C PHE A 193 8.41 17.17 -2.48
N ASP A 194 9.24 16.14 -2.41
CA ASP A 194 9.52 15.31 -3.56
C ASP A 194 8.31 14.42 -3.89
N VAL A 195 8.21 13.99 -5.14
CA VAL A 195 7.04 13.27 -5.64
C VAL A 195 7.42 12.08 -6.50
N ASN A 196 6.57 11.05 -6.48
CA ASN A 196 6.71 9.87 -7.35
C ASN A 196 6.24 10.19 -8.77
N GLN A 197 7.13 10.83 -9.52
CA GLN A 197 6.94 11.18 -10.93
C GLN A 197 8.18 10.83 -11.74
N LYS A 198 7.96 10.56 -13.04
CA LYS A 198 9.01 10.47 -14.05
C LYS A 198 8.59 11.34 -15.23
N SER A 199 9.38 12.37 -15.51
CA SER A 199 9.12 13.32 -16.60
C SER A 199 7.72 13.95 -16.57
N GLY A 200 7.21 14.26 -15.35
CA GLY A 200 5.90 14.87 -15.12
C GLY A 200 4.72 13.91 -15.19
N ILE A 201 4.97 12.62 -15.27
CA ILE A 201 3.94 11.57 -15.25
C ILE A 201 4.03 10.82 -13.93
N ARG A 202 2.89 10.52 -13.29
CA ARG A 202 2.86 9.67 -12.10
C ARG A 202 3.65 8.38 -12.32
N TRP A 203 4.50 8.06 -11.36
CA TRP A 203 5.28 6.82 -11.32
C TRP A 203 4.79 5.96 -10.17
N ASN A 204 3.67 5.23 -10.42
CA ASN A 204 3.06 4.34 -9.43
C ASN A 204 3.82 3.01 -9.29
N ALA A 205 3.49 2.21 -8.27
CA ALA A 205 4.15 0.93 -8.02
C ALA A 205 3.99 -0.09 -9.16
N SER A 206 2.89 -0.02 -9.92
CA SER A 206 2.71 -0.84 -11.11
C SER A 206 3.80 -0.54 -12.15
N LYS A 207 4.06 0.74 -12.44
CA LYS A 207 5.13 1.15 -13.40
C LYS A 207 6.52 0.85 -12.86
N ALA A 208 6.74 1.10 -11.57
CA ALA A 208 8.03 0.94 -10.96
C ALA A 208 8.46 -0.54 -10.91
N PHE A 209 7.60 -1.41 -10.41
CA PHE A 209 7.97 -2.79 -10.12
C PHE A 209 7.23 -3.81 -10.97
N LEU A 210 5.89 -3.71 -11.05
CA LEU A 210 5.09 -4.80 -11.58
C LEU A 210 5.22 -4.99 -13.09
N ARG A 211 5.25 -3.91 -13.87
CA ARG A 211 5.27 -4.00 -15.36
C ARG A 211 6.49 -4.74 -15.89
N ALA A 212 7.63 -4.63 -15.22
CA ALA A 212 8.82 -5.40 -15.58
C ALA A 212 8.64 -6.88 -15.26
N ALA A 213 8.11 -7.19 -14.06
CA ALA A 213 7.85 -8.54 -13.60
C ALA A 213 6.79 -9.27 -14.44
N MET A 214 5.76 -8.57 -14.91
CA MET A 214 4.69 -9.16 -15.76
C MET A 214 5.19 -9.73 -17.09
N LYS A 215 6.44 -9.44 -17.49
CA LYS A 215 7.07 -10.04 -18.67
C LYS A 215 7.69 -11.40 -18.39
N ARG A 216 7.80 -11.79 -17.12
CA ARG A 216 8.40 -13.04 -16.69
C ARG A 216 7.35 -14.17 -16.77
N PRO A 217 7.70 -15.36 -17.27
CA PRO A 217 6.75 -16.45 -17.46
C PRO A 217 6.24 -17.06 -16.13
N ASN A 218 6.98 -16.86 -15.05
CA ASN A 218 6.68 -17.39 -13.72
C ASN A 218 5.79 -16.46 -12.87
N LEU A 219 5.32 -15.31 -13.41
CA LEU A 219 4.32 -14.44 -12.79
C LEU A 219 2.99 -14.52 -13.51
N THR A 220 1.96 -14.97 -12.80
CA THR A 220 0.57 -14.87 -13.24
C THR A 220 -0.12 -13.70 -12.52
N THR A 221 -0.63 -12.72 -13.26
CA THR A 221 -1.36 -11.57 -12.69
C THR A 221 -2.80 -11.59 -13.15
N ILE A 222 -3.75 -11.64 -12.21
CA ILE A 222 -5.19 -11.63 -12.48
C ILE A 222 -5.81 -10.37 -11.86
N THR A 223 -6.43 -9.54 -12.71
CA THR A 223 -7.21 -8.36 -12.31
C THR A 223 -8.71 -8.69 -12.30
N GLY A 224 -9.50 -7.93 -11.53
CA GLY A 224 -10.92 -8.25 -11.30
C GLY A 224 -11.10 -9.48 -10.40
N ALA A 225 -10.06 -9.92 -9.72
CA ALA A 225 -10.00 -11.08 -8.85
C ALA A 225 -10.17 -10.66 -7.38
N HIS A 226 -11.41 -10.64 -6.91
CA HIS A 226 -11.70 -10.24 -5.55
C HIS A 226 -11.56 -11.42 -4.60
N THR A 227 -10.45 -11.49 -3.85
CA THR A 227 -10.23 -12.51 -2.82
C THR A 227 -11.26 -12.36 -1.71
N GLN A 228 -11.96 -13.44 -1.44
CA GLN A 228 -13.08 -13.50 -0.51
C GLN A 228 -12.71 -14.20 0.79
N ARG A 229 -11.84 -15.20 0.72
CA ARG A 229 -11.51 -16.05 1.85
C ARG A 229 -10.14 -16.69 1.68
N LEU A 230 -9.46 -16.91 2.82
CA LEU A 230 -8.29 -17.79 2.92
C LEU A 230 -8.75 -19.22 3.10
N VAL A 231 -7.99 -20.17 2.56
CA VAL A 231 -8.22 -21.61 2.72
C VAL A 231 -7.22 -22.13 3.73
N PHE A 232 -7.73 -22.81 4.77
CA PHE A 232 -6.91 -23.37 5.83
C PHE A 232 -7.03 -24.90 5.90
N GLU A 233 -5.92 -25.56 6.17
CA GLU A 233 -5.84 -26.94 6.64
C GLU A 233 -5.32 -26.90 8.08
N GLY A 234 -6.23 -27.08 9.05
CA GLY A 234 -5.94 -26.78 10.44
C GLY A 234 -5.64 -25.30 10.63
N LYS A 235 -4.40 -24.97 11.03
CA LYS A 235 -3.91 -23.58 11.17
C LYS A 235 -3.01 -23.12 10.01
N ARG A 236 -2.71 -24.00 9.06
CA ARG A 236 -1.90 -23.65 7.89
C ARG A 236 -2.77 -23.07 6.80
N CYS A 237 -2.44 -21.87 6.32
CA CYS A 237 -3.05 -21.28 5.15
C CYS A 237 -2.46 -21.96 3.89
N VAL A 238 -3.30 -22.61 3.09
CA VAL A 238 -2.90 -23.41 1.91
C VAL A 238 -3.40 -22.82 0.60
N GLY A 239 -4.09 -21.68 0.63
CA GLY A 239 -4.60 -21.05 -0.57
C GLY A 239 -5.62 -19.96 -0.33
N VAL A 240 -6.28 -19.55 -1.39
CA VAL A 240 -7.31 -18.49 -1.37
C VAL A 240 -8.51 -18.85 -2.23
N GLU A 241 -9.66 -18.36 -1.83
CA GLU A 241 -10.87 -18.31 -2.65
C GLU A 241 -11.05 -16.90 -3.18
N TYR A 242 -11.25 -16.74 -4.47
CA TYR A 242 -11.53 -15.44 -5.07
C TYR A 242 -12.64 -15.51 -6.11
N ARG A 243 -13.33 -14.39 -6.26
CA ARG A 243 -14.35 -14.20 -7.30
C ARG A 243 -13.72 -13.55 -8.52
N GLY A 244 -13.82 -14.24 -9.66
CA GLY A 244 -13.62 -13.65 -10.97
C GLY A 244 -14.90 -12.96 -11.48
N ALA A 245 -15.01 -12.78 -12.80
CA ALA A 245 -16.19 -12.13 -13.39
C ALA A 245 -17.48 -12.93 -13.13
N ASP A 246 -17.48 -14.24 -13.40
CA ASP A 246 -18.69 -15.07 -13.39
C ASP A 246 -18.59 -16.31 -12.49
N VAL A 247 -17.39 -16.66 -12.02
CA VAL A 247 -17.11 -17.91 -11.32
C VAL A 247 -16.23 -17.65 -10.10
N ASP A 248 -16.44 -18.45 -9.06
CA ASP A 248 -15.56 -18.49 -7.90
C ASP A 248 -14.42 -19.48 -8.16
N TYR A 249 -13.21 -19.07 -7.85
CA TYR A 249 -11.98 -19.82 -8.04
C TYR A 249 -11.32 -20.17 -6.71
N VAL A 250 -10.54 -21.25 -6.72
CA VAL A 250 -9.61 -21.61 -5.63
C VAL A 250 -8.22 -21.67 -6.23
N ALA A 251 -7.26 -21.00 -5.60
CA ALA A 251 -5.85 -21.15 -5.90
C ALA A 251 -5.12 -21.72 -4.69
N LYS A 252 -4.17 -22.64 -4.90
CA LYS A 252 -3.38 -23.29 -3.85
C LYS A 252 -1.97 -22.72 -3.81
N ALA A 253 -1.44 -22.55 -2.59
CA ALA A 253 -0.08 -22.12 -2.35
C ALA A 253 0.75 -23.27 -1.77
N ARG A 254 1.90 -23.57 -2.38
CA ARG A 254 2.86 -24.56 -1.86
C ARG A 254 3.66 -24.01 -0.68
N CYS A 255 4.09 -22.75 -0.78
CA CYS A 255 4.90 -22.09 0.24
C CYS A 255 4.05 -21.17 1.10
N GLU A 256 3.60 -20.01 0.56
CA GLU A 256 2.92 -18.99 1.36
C GLU A 256 1.81 -18.27 0.60
N VAL A 257 0.83 -17.79 1.38
CA VAL A 257 -0.14 -16.76 0.97
C VAL A 257 0.23 -15.44 1.63
N ILE A 258 0.54 -14.43 0.83
CA ILE A 258 1.00 -13.12 1.28
C ILE A 258 -0.15 -12.11 1.16
N LEU A 259 -0.54 -11.50 2.28
CA LEU A 259 -1.62 -10.53 2.32
C LEU A 259 -1.07 -9.11 2.16
N SER A 260 -1.31 -8.50 1.02
CA SER A 260 -0.96 -7.11 0.68
C SER A 260 -2.16 -6.29 0.20
N ALA A 261 -3.36 -6.63 0.70
CA ALA A 261 -4.63 -6.01 0.33
C ALA A 261 -4.89 -4.64 0.99
N GLY A 262 -3.88 -4.07 1.65
CA GLY A 262 -3.95 -2.84 2.43
C GLY A 262 -4.54 -3.07 3.82
N ALA A 263 -4.36 -2.09 4.72
CA ALA A 263 -4.69 -2.23 6.14
C ALA A 263 -6.15 -2.67 6.38
N VAL A 264 -7.11 -2.06 5.67
CA VAL A 264 -8.53 -2.37 5.85
C VAL A 264 -8.89 -3.76 5.33
N ASN A 265 -8.51 -4.06 4.07
CA ASN A 265 -8.92 -5.32 3.46
C ASN A 265 -8.12 -6.54 3.96
N THR A 266 -6.88 -6.36 4.38
CA THR A 266 -6.11 -7.44 5.01
C THR A 266 -6.77 -7.88 6.31
N ALA A 267 -7.11 -6.94 7.19
CA ALA A 267 -7.83 -7.25 8.44
C ALA A 267 -9.21 -7.87 8.16
N ARG A 268 -9.97 -7.30 7.22
CA ARG A 268 -11.26 -7.85 6.80
C ARG A 268 -11.14 -9.28 6.28
N LEU A 269 -10.14 -9.58 5.45
CA LEU A 269 -9.93 -10.90 4.88
C LEU A 269 -9.58 -11.93 5.97
N LEU A 270 -8.73 -11.57 6.92
CA LEU A 270 -8.41 -12.40 8.08
C LEU A 270 -9.68 -12.71 8.89
N LEU A 271 -10.47 -11.69 9.25
CA LEU A 271 -11.73 -11.86 9.99
C LEU A 271 -12.70 -12.80 9.25
N LEU A 272 -12.94 -12.57 7.96
CA LEU A 272 -13.82 -13.41 7.15
C LEU A 272 -13.33 -14.86 7.02
N SER A 273 -12.05 -15.09 7.28
CA SER A 273 -11.41 -16.40 7.18
C SER A 273 -11.24 -17.09 8.54
N GLY A 274 -11.79 -16.52 9.61
CA GLY A 274 -11.76 -17.11 10.95
C GLY A 274 -10.51 -16.79 11.78
N VAL A 275 -9.73 -15.77 11.37
CA VAL A 275 -8.57 -15.28 12.13
C VAL A 275 -8.90 -13.89 12.69
N GLY A 276 -9.09 -13.80 14.01
CA GLY A 276 -9.48 -12.55 14.66
C GLY A 276 -10.02 -12.78 16.07
N PRO A 277 -10.61 -11.74 16.71
CA PRO A 277 -11.20 -11.86 18.04
C PRO A 277 -12.29 -12.92 18.06
N ALA A 278 -12.12 -13.99 18.86
CA ALA A 278 -13.01 -15.14 18.89
C ALA A 278 -14.48 -14.76 19.16
N GLY A 279 -14.72 -13.81 20.11
CA GLY A 279 -16.06 -13.32 20.41
C GLY A 279 -16.76 -12.63 19.25
N ASP A 280 -16.01 -11.89 18.43
CA ASP A 280 -16.56 -11.22 17.25
C ASP A 280 -16.86 -12.22 16.14
N LEU A 281 -15.93 -13.15 15.89
CA LEU A 281 -16.12 -14.22 14.91
C LEU A 281 -17.34 -15.06 15.25
N TRP A 282 -17.49 -15.44 16.52
CA TRP A 282 -18.64 -16.22 16.99
C TRP A 282 -19.96 -15.47 16.78
N ARG A 283 -20.03 -14.19 17.13
CA ARG A 283 -21.24 -13.34 16.93
C ARG A 283 -21.67 -13.28 15.46
N HIS A 284 -20.73 -13.40 14.53
CA HIS A 284 -20.99 -13.38 13.09
C HIS A 284 -21.12 -14.79 12.47
N GLY A 285 -21.10 -15.86 13.27
CA GLY A 285 -21.20 -17.23 12.79
C GLY A 285 -20.01 -17.69 11.94
N ILE A 286 -18.84 -17.07 12.14
CA ILE A 286 -17.61 -17.41 11.42
C ILE A 286 -16.84 -18.46 12.23
N PRO A 287 -16.53 -19.63 11.65
CA PRO A 287 -15.71 -20.64 12.32
C PRO A 287 -14.35 -20.09 12.72
N ILE A 288 -13.94 -20.31 13.98
CA ILE A 288 -12.69 -19.79 14.51
C ILE A 288 -11.53 -20.72 14.07
N VAL A 289 -10.58 -20.17 13.31
CA VAL A 289 -9.30 -20.82 12.97
C VAL A 289 -8.24 -20.43 13.99
N SER A 290 -8.18 -19.14 14.35
CA SER A 290 -7.24 -18.64 15.36
C SER A 290 -7.82 -17.41 16.07
N ASP A 291 -7.76 -17.42 17.40
CA ASP A 291 -8.11 -16.26 18.20
C ASP A 291 -6.95 -15.27 18.24
N VAL A 292 -7.11 -14.13 17.55
CA VAL A 292 -6.11 -13.07 17.44
C VAL A 292 -6.80 -11.73 17.72
N PRO A 293 -6.85 -11.26 18.99
CA PRO A 293 -7.62 -10.08 19.40
C PRO A 293 -7.24 -8.77 18.70
N GLY A 294 -5.99 -8.66 18.20
CA GLY A 294 -5.51 -7.46 17.55
C GLY A 294 -5.97 -7.28 16.09
N VAL A 295 -6.52 -8.31 15.45
CA VAL A 295 -6.97 -8.22 14.05
C VAL A 295 -8.21 -7.33 13.94
N GLY A 296 -8.13 -6.29 13.12
CA GLY A 296 -9.18 -5.29 12.94
C GLY A 296 -9.23 -4.20 14.01
N SER A 297 -8.31 -4.23 14.98
CA SER A 297 -8.17 -3.25 16.05
C SER A 297 -6.89 -2.43 15.90
N ASN A 298 -6.75 -1.37 16.71
CA ASN A 298 -5.52 -0.57 16.82
C ASN A 298 -5.03 0.02 15.50
N TYR A 299 -5.96 0.35 14.59
CA TYR A 299 -5.59 1.01 13.35
C TYR A 299 -4.98 2.38 13.65
N MET A 300 -3.72 2.55 13.31
CA MET A 300 -3.01 3.82 13.47
C MET A 300 -2.66 4.39 12.09
N VAL A 301 -2.94 5.68 11.92
CA VAL A 301 -2.38 6.47 10.82
C VAL A 301 -1.15 7.17 11.39
N CYS A 302 -0.03 7.13 10.66
CA CYS A 302 1.18 7.85 11.09
C CYS A 302 0.83 9.33 11.32
N SER A 303 0.68 9.72 12.59
CA SER A 303 0.23 11.06 12.97
C SER A 303 1.33 12.11 12.79
N ARG A 304 2.58 11.69 12.74
CA ARG A 304 3.72 12.61 12.56
C ARG A 304 3.73 13.27 11.17
N CYS A 305 3.25 12.59 10.15
CA CYS A 305 3.05 13.19 8.83
C CYS A 305 1.88 14.20 8.77
N CYS A 306 0.96 14.19 9.76
CA CYS A 306 -0.21 15.08 9.81
C CYS A 306 -0.06 16.26 10.78
N TRP A 307 1.06 16.38 11.48
CA TRP A 307 1.24 17.38 12.56
C TRP A 307 1.27 18.83 12.09
N ILE A 308 1.51 19.07 10.80
CA ILE A 308 1.50 20.45 10.24
C ILE A 308 0.11 21.08 10.30
N ALA A 309 -0.96 20.27 10.28
CA ALA A 309 -2.33 20.79 10.31
C ALA A 309 -2.90 21.01 11.73
N GLN A 310 -2.34 20.42 12.77
CA GLN A 310 -2.88 20.50 14.15
C GLN A 310 -2.29 21.62 15.02
N ARG A 311 -1.13 22.16 14.68
CA ARG A 311 -0.52 23.30 15.43
C ARG A 311 -0.92 24.69 14.94
N MET A 312 -1.81 24.79 13.96
CA MET A 312 -2.38 26.05 13.48
C MET A 312 -3.74 26.35 14.12
N ARG A 313 -3.93 26.01 15.40
CA ARG A 313 -5.07 26.50 16.18
C ARG A 313 -4.57 27.39 17.31
#